data_32c4d70a258cd1c04e3f802726f91e6c
#
_entry.id   32c4d70a258cd1c04e3f802726f91e6c
#
_cell.length_a   1.000
_cell.length_b   1.000
_cell.length_c   1.000
_cell.angle_alpha   90.00
_cell.angle_beta   90.00
_cell.angle_gamma   90.00
#
_symmetry.space_group_name_H-M   'P 1'
#
loop_
_entity.id
_entity.type
_entity.pdbx_description
1 polymer ?
#
loop_
_entity_poly.entity_id
_entity_poly.type
_entity_poly.pdbx_seq_one_letter_code
_entity_poly.pdbx_strand_id
1 'polypeptide(L)'
;MFRRLAESSIPTIWGEFKVIAYGEQDSDPTPHIVLVREPIPVDNPVLTRIHSECVTGDIFGSQRCDCGPQLDKSLELIGKSGGVLLYLRQEGRGIGFINKLKAYQLQDQGIDTAEANTHLGFKVDERTYEDALMILRDLGIHRINLLTNNPDKIKAFDNSDIIIDKRISLEIAPVRSNRYYLETKKRIMGHLLDLK
;
A
#
# COMPACT_ATOMS: atom_id res chain seq x y z
N MET A 1 -9.63 20.87 -0.47
CA MET A 1 -9.89 20.05 0.74
C MET A 1 -10.02 18.61 0.32
N PHE A 2 -9.26 17.70 0.91
CA PHE A 2 -9.27 16.27 0.60
C PHE A 2 -10.65 15.64 0.89
N ARG A 3 -11.23 14.96 -0.09
CA ARG A 3 -12.61 14.43 -0.01
C ARG A 3 -12.84 13.32 -1.04
N ARG A 4 -13.97 12.64 -0.90
CA ARG A 4 -14.52 11.75 -1.92
C ARG A 4 -14.91 12.58 -3.16
N LEU A 5 -14.43 12.17 -4.34
CA LEU A 5 -14.67 12.84 -5.61
C LEU A 5 -15.74 12.13 -6.46
N ALA A 6 -15.61 10.80 -6.58
CA ALA A 6 -16.52 9.97 -7.36
C ALA A 6 -16.55 8.56 -6.83
N GLU A 7 -17.63 7.82 -7.10
CA GLU A 7 -17.71 6.39 -6.79
C GLU A 7 -18.52 5.63 -7.85
N SER A 8 -18.21 4.36 -8.04
CA SER A 8 -18.91 3.44 -8.91
C SER A 8 -18.67 1.99 -8.48
N SER A 9 -19.51 1.05 -8.93
CA SER A 9 -19.26 -0.38 -8.77
C SER A 9 -18.53 -0.94 -9.97
N ILE A 10 -17.56 -1.83 -9.72
CA ILE A 10 -16.87 -2.58 -10.77
C ILE A 10 -16.86 -4.07 -10.46
N PRO A 11 -17.17 -4.94 -11.41
CA PRO A 11 -16.93 -6.37 -11.30
C PRO A 11 -15.44 -6.66 -11.51
N THR A 12 -14.89 -7.53 -10.66
CA THR A 12 -13.50 -7.99 -10.76
C THR A 12 -13.43 -9.51 -10.64
N ILE A 13 -12.27 -10.10 -10.92
CA ILE A 13 -12.06 -11.55 -10.71
C ILE A 13 -12.14 -11.96 -9.24
N TRP A 14 -12.04 -11.01 -8.29
CA TRP A 14 -12.19 -11.25 -6.85
C TRP A 14 -13.58 -10.90 -6.30
N GLY A 15 -14.52 -10.50 -7.16
CA GLY A 15 -15.88 -10.10 -6.84
C GLY A 15 -16.19 -8.66 -7.24
N GLU A 16 -17.37 -8.20 -6.86
CA GLU A 16 -17.79 -6.82 -7.11
C GLU A 16 -17.28 -5.89 -6.01
N PHE A 17 -16.66 -4.79 -6.41
CA PHE A 17 -16.14 -3.76 -5.51
C PHE A 17 -16.78 -2.41 -5.83
N LYS A 18 -17.11 -1.66 -4.78
CA LYS A 18 -17.31 -0.22 -4.90
C LYS A 18 -15.92 0.43 -4.99
N VAL A 19 -15.67 1.19 -6.04
CA VAL A 19 -14.44 1.97 -6.23
C VAL A 19 -14.75 3.41 -5.96
N ILE A 20 -13.92 4.05 -5.13
CA ILE A 20 -14.08 5.44 -4.71
C ILE A 20 -12.76 6.17 -4.99
N ALA A 21 -12.86 7.31 -5.66
CA ALA A 21 -11.73 8.22 -5.86
C ALA A 21 -11.71 9.28 -4.75
N TYR A 22 -10.53 9.53 -4.17
CA TYR A 22 -10.29 10.56 -3.17
C TYR A 22 -9.18 11.50 -3.62
N GLY A 23 -9.39 12.79 -3.43
CA GLY A 23 -8.43 13.83 -3.79
C GLY A 23 -8.91 15.21 -3.34
N GLU A 24 -8.23 16.25 -3.78
CA GLU A 24 -8.56 17.63 -3.38
C GLU A 24 -9.52 18.32 -4.32
N GLN A 25 -9.51 17.96 -5.60
CA GLN A 25 -10.32 18.60 -6.66
C GLN A 25 -10.75 17.58 -7.72
N ASP A 26 -11.86 17.84 -8.40
CA ASP A 26 -12.45 16.92 -9.39
C ASP A 26 -11.56 16.70 -10.64
N SER A 27 -10.62 17.60 -10.88
CA SER A 27 -9.63 17.49 -11.96
C SER A 27 -8.32 16.83 -11.54
N ASP A 28 -8.25 16.22 -10.35
CA ASP A 28 -7.05 15.54 -9.89
C ASP A 28 -6.68 14.38 -10.84
N PRO A 29 -5.51 14.45 -11.50
CA PRO A 29 -5.11 13.40 -12.45
C PRO A 29 -4.64 12.12 -11.74
N THR A 30 -4.40 12.17 -10.44
CA THR A 30 -3.83 11.08 -9.64
C THR A 30 -4.54 10.88 -8.30
N PRO A 31 -5.89 10.76 -8.28
CA PRO A 31 -6.62 10.56 -7.03
C PRO A 31 -6.21 9.24 -6.36
N HIS A 32 -6.28 9.18 -5.05
CA HIS A 32 -6.22 7.91 -4.33
C HIS A 32 -7.44 7.06 -4.69
N ILE A 33 -7.25 5.75 -4.76
CA ILE A 33 -8.30 4.80 -5.15
C ILE A 33 -8.61 3.91 -3.95
N VAL A 34 -9.89 3.79 -3.63
CA VAL A 34 -10.33 2.91 -2.56
C VAL A 34 -11.28 1.86 -3.14
N LEU A 35 -10.98 0.60 -2.86
CA LEU A 35 -11.85 -0.52 -3.21
C LEU A 35 -12.52 -1.02 -1.94
N VAL A 36 -13.85 -0.99 -1.93
CA VAL A 36 -14.69 -1.45 -0.81
C VAL A 36 -15.42 -2.71 -1.23
N ARG A 37 -15.24 -3.79 -0.50
CA ARG A 37 -15.97 -5.04 -0.65
C ARG A 37 -16.98 -5.18 0.50
N GLU A 38 -18.24 -5.09 0.20
CA GLU A 38 -19.31 -5.31 1.18
C GLU A 38 -19.57 -6.81 1.44
N PRO A 39 -20.09 -7.17 2.62
CA PRO A 39 -20.48 -6.25 3.69
C PRO A 39 -19.28 -5.76 4.52
N ILE A 40 -19.33 -4.46 4.91
CA ILE A 40 -18.42 -3.92 5.91
C ILE A 40 -19.03 -4.22 7.29
N PRO A 41 -18.36 -4.95 8.18
CA PRO A 41 -18.88 -5.21 9.51
C PRO A 41 -18.96 -3.91 10.34
N VAL A 42 -20.11 -3.69 11.00
CA VAL A 42 -20.34 -2.48 11.81
C VAL A 42 -19.65 -2.59 13.17
N ASP A 43 -19.70 -3.78 13.79
CA ASP A 43 -19.22 -4.01 15.16
C ASP A 43 -17.88 -4.76 15.23
N ASN A 44 -17.38 -5.24 14.11
CA ASN A 44 -16.15 -6.02 14.03
C ASN A 44 -15.06 -5.25 13.29
N PRO A 45 -13.78 -5.51 13.58
CA PRO A 45 -12.67 -4.88 12.88
C PRO A 45 -12.69 -5.20 11.38
N VAL A 46 -12.58 -4.17 10.54
CA VAL A 46 -12.61 -4.28 9.08
C VAL A 46 -11.27 -4.75 8.56
N LEU A 47 -11.27 -5.77 7.70
CA LEU A 47 -10.06 -6.19 6.99
C LEU A 47 -9.61 -5.05 6.07
N THR A 48 -8.42 -4.52 6.33
CA THR A 48 -7.92 -3.30 5.69
C THR A 48 -6.53 -3.50 5.11
N ARG A 49 -6.36 -3.12 3.84
CA ARG A 49 -5.05 -3.00 3.21
C ARG A 49 -4.77 -1.55 2.82
N ILE A 50 -3.64 -1.02 3.25
CA ILE A 50 -3.07 0.22 2.71
C ILE A 50 -1.96 -0.19 1.74
N HIS A 51 -2.21 -0.02 0.44
CA HIS A 51 -1.27 -0.33 -0.62
C HIS A 51 -0.69 0.96 -1.18
N SER A 52 0.63 1.11 -1.14
CA SER A 52 1.32 2.21 -1.81
C SER A 52 1.60 1.81 -3.24
N GLU A 53 1.21 2.63 -4.20
CA GLU A 53 1.37 2.41 -5.63
C GLU A 53 2.77 1.91 -6.01
N CYS A 54 2.81 0.96 -6.92
CA CYS A 54 4.02 0.46 -7.54
C CYS A 54 3.72 0.03 -8.99
N VAL A 55 3.67 0.98 -9.92
CA VAL A 55 3.30 0.73 -11.33
C VAL A 55 4.04 -0.45 -11.93
N THR A 56 5.35 -0.58 -11.67
CA THR A 56 6.15 -1.67 -12.22
C THR A 56 5.74 -3.04 -11.67
N GLY A 57 5.40 -3.13 -10.38
CA GLY A 57 4.95 -4.37 -9.74
C GLY A 57 3.49 -4.66 -10.00
N ASP A 58 2.63 -3.65 -9.78
CA ASP A 58 1.19 -3.81 -9.78
C ASP A 58 0.61 -4.02 -11.20
N ILE A 59 1.21 -3.39 -12.23
CA ILE A 59 0.70 -3.44 -13.61
C ILE A 59 1.58 -4.33 -14.49
N PHE A 60 2.90 -4.21 -14.39
CA PHE A 60 3.82 -4.87 -15.31
C PHE A 60 4.44 -6.16 -14.75
N GLY A 61 4.04 -6.59 -13.55
CA GLY A 61 4.52 -7.84 -12.96
C GLY A 61 6.03 -7.87 -12.71
N SER A 62 6.65 -6.71 -12.42
CA SER A 62 8.07 -6.63 -12.14
C SER A 62 8.45 -7.52 -10.95
N GLN A 63 9.45 -8.36 -11.15
CA GLN A 63 10.01 -9.23 -10.12
C GLN A 63 11.11 -8.55 -9.28
N ARG A 64 11.35 -7.25 -9.43
CA ARG A 64 12.24 -6.49 -8.53
C ARG A 64 11.64 -6.28 -7.15
N CYS A 65 10.33 -6.45 -6.99
CA CYS A 65 9.59 -6.30 -5.74
C CYS A 65 8.51 -7.37 -5.62
N ASP A 66 7.80 -7.35 -4.52
CA ASP A 66 6.66 -8.22 -4.20
C ASP A 66 5.30 -7.49 -4.25
N CYS A 67 5.25 -6.26 -4.82
CA CYS A 67 4.09 -5.38 -4.73
C CYS A 67 2.87 -5.95 -5.46
N GLY A 68 3.01 -6.35 -6.72
CA GLY A 68 1.91 -6.94 -7.50
C GLY A 68 1.29 -8.17 -6.81
N PRO A 69 2.07 -9.20 -6.48
CA PRO A 69 1.56 -10.35 -5.72
C PRO A 69 0.95 -10.00 -4.36
N GLN A 70 1.43 -8.95 -3.66
CA GLN A 70 0.78 -8.46 -2.46
C GLN A 70 -0.56 -7.81 -2.74
N LEU A 71 -0.69 -7.04 -3.84
CA LEU A 71 -1.95 -6.43 -4.26
C LEU A 71 -2.98 -7.51 -4.56
N ASP A 72 -2.62 -8.48 -5.40
CA ASP A 72 -3.48 -9.61 -5.78
C ASP A 72 -3.95 -10.39 -4.55
N LYS A 73 -3.03 -10.73 -3.65
CA LYS A 73 -3.36 -11.46 -2.42
C LYS A 73 -4.26 -10.67 -1.49
N SER A 74 -4.08 -9.34 -1.42
CA SER A 74 -4.95 -8.47 -0.63
C SER A 74 -6.37 -8.42 -1.21
N LEU A 75 -6.50 -8.29 -2.54
CA LEU A 75 -7.79 -8.28 -3.23
C LEU A 75 -8.51 -9.63 -3.09
N GLU A 76 -7.77 -10.75 -3.19
CA GLU A 76 -8.33 -12.08 -2.95
C GLU A 76 -8.91 -12.22 -1.53
N LEU A 77 -8.17 -11.79 -0.51
CA LEU A 77 -8.61 -11.89 0.88
C LEU A 77 -9.81 -10.99 1.15
N ILE A 78 -9.76 -9.74 0.70
CA ILE A 78 -10.84 -8.76 0.88
C ILE A 78 -12.08 -9.19 0.06
N GLY A 79 -11.89 -9.71 -1.15
CA GLY A 79 -12.99 -10.20 -1.98
C GLY A 79 -13.78 -11.34 -1.33
N LYS A 80 -13.11 -12.19 -0.54
CA LYS A 80 -13.72 -13.34 0.17
C LYS A 80 -14.41 -12.95 1.48
N SER A 81 -13.87 -12.00 2.22
CA SER A 81 -14.30 -11.72 3.60
C SER A 81 -14.99 -10.37 3.79
N GLY A 82 -15.04 -9.53 2.78
CA GLY A 82 -15.38 -8.12 2.93
C GLY A 82 -14.18 -7.32 3.46
N GLY A 83 -14.23 -6.01 3.30
CA GLY A 83 -13.16 -5.12 3.76
C GLY A 83 -12.82 -4.02 2.78
N VAL A 84 -11.68 -3.35 2.99
CA VAL A 84 -11.26 -2.20 2.19
C VAL A 84 -9.78 -2.29 1.79
N LEU A 85 -9.49 -1.87 0.55
CA LEU A 85 -8.15 -1.65 0.06
C LEU A 85 -7.99 -0.17 -0.31
N LEU A 86 -7.05 0.50 0.33
CA LEU A 86 -6.65 1.87 0.01
C LEU A 86 -5.41 1.82 -0.88
N TYR A 87 -5.55 2.22 -2.13
CA TYR A 87 -4.46 2.32 -3.09
C TYR A 87 -3.96 3.77 -3.12
N LEU A 88 -2.90 4.05 -2.38
CA LEU A 88 -2.34 5.39 -2.24
C LEU A 88 -1.38 5.70 -3.39
N ARG A 89 -1.58 6.84 -4.05
CA ARG A 89 -0.78 7.33 -5.17
C ARG A 89 0.53 7.94 -4.66
N GLN A 90 1.42 7.09 -4.15
CA GLN A 90 2.73 7.46 -3.58
C GLN A 90 3.83 6.52 -4.09
N GLU A 91 3.99 6.52 -5.41
CA GLU A 91 4.95 5.70 -6.15
C GLU A 91 6.40 5.93 -5.65
N GLY A 92 7.20 4.85 -5.70
CA GLY A 92 8.62 4.93 -5.37
C GLY A 92 8.90 5.35 -3.94
N ARG A 93 8.04 5.04 -2.97
CA ARG A 93 8.10 5.53 -1.59
C ARG A 93 7.93 7.05 -1.49
N GLY A 94 7.06 7.63 -2.34
CA GLY A 94 6.75 9.05 -2.35
C GLY A 94 7.64 9.90 -3.26
N ILE A 95 8.69 9.33 -3.88
CA ILE A 95 9.58 10.10 -4.78
C ILE A 95 9.10 10.15 -6.23
N GLY A 96 8.04 9.41 -6.55
CA GLY A 96 7.44 9.35 -7.87
C GLY A 96 8.14 8.39 -8.84
N PHE A 97 7.45 8.10 -9.97
CA PHE A 97 7.87 7.08 -10.92
C PHE A 97 9.22 7.37 -11.58
N ILE A 98 9.45 8.62 -12.01
CA ILE A 98 10.69 9.00 -12.69
C ILE A 98 11.91 8.78 -11.78
N ASN A 99 11.84 9.26 -10.53
CA ASN A 99 12.94 9.11 -9.59
C ASN A 99 13.14 7.66 -9.15
N LYS A 100 12.05 6.86 -9.07
CA LYS A 100 12.17 5.42 -8.89
C LYS A 100 12.98 4.75 -10.00
N LEU A 101 12.79 5.13 -11.27
CA LEU A 101 13.59 4.59 -12.38
C LEU A 101 15.06 5.00 -12.28
N LYS A 102 15.33 6.26 -11.87
CA LYS A 102 16.72 6.71 -11.59
C LYS A 102 17.35 5.92 -10.44
N ALA A 103 16.58 5.65 -9.37
CA ALA A 103 17.05 4.82 -8.27
C ALA A 103 17.35 3.38 -8.75
N TYR A 104 16.56 2.81 -9.65
CA TYR A 104 16.85 1.52 -10.27
C TYR A 104 18.16 1.53 -11.08
N GLN A 105 18.45 2.60 -11.82
CA GLN A 105 19.73 2.75 -12.53
C GLN A 105 20.93 2.75 -11.55
N LEU A 106 20.80 3.42 -10.42
CA LEU A 106 21.84 3.41 -9.38
C LEU A 106 22.01 2.01 -8.76
N GLN A 107 20.91 1.31 -8.52
CA GLN A 107 20.94 -0.07 -8.03
C GLN A 107 21.61 -1.04 -9.01
N ASP A 108 21.39 -0.86 -10.31
CA ASP A 108 22.06 -1.65 -11.36
C ASP A 108 23.59 -1.42 -11.40
N GLN A 109 24.05 -0.30 -10.81
CA GLN A 109 25.47 0.03 -10.60
C GLN A 109 26.00 -0.45 -9.23
N GLY A 110 25.19 -1.16 -8.44
CA GLY A 110 25.59 -1.76 -7.17
C GLY A 110 25.28 -0.91 -5.92
N ILE A 111 24.61 0.23 -6.07
CA ILE A 111 24.17 1.04 -4.92
C ILE A 111 22.95 0.36 -4.29
N ASP A 112 22.89 0.30 -2.95
CA ASP A 112 21.75 -0.33 -2.29
C ASP A 112 20.45 0.51 -2.40
N THR A 113 19.32 -0.12 -2.13
CA THR A 113 18.00 0.51 -2.32
C THR A 113 17.77 1.72 -1.41
N ALA A 114 18.35 1.74 -0.20
CA ALA A 114 18.20 2.86 0.73
C ALA A 114 19.14 4.02 0.33
N GLU A 115 20.38 3.70 -0.03
CA GLU A 115 21.36 4.67 -0.51
C GLU A 115 20.96 5.31 -1.83
N ALA A 116 20.32 4.57 -2.75
CA ALA A 116 19.89 5.11 -4.03
C ALA A 116 18.93 6.31 -3.88
N ASN A 117 18.01 6.29 -2.90
CA ASN A 117 17.14 7.44 -2.64
C ASN A 117 17.92 8.64 -2.08
N THR A 118 18.84 8.41 -1.16
CA THR A 118 19.66 9.50 -0.58
C THR A 118 20.62 10.11 -1.59
N HIS A 119 21.15 9.32 -2.52
CA HIS A 119 21.93 9.84 -3.66
C HIS A 119 21.13 10.78 -4.56
N LEU A 120 19.81 10.59 -4.65
CA LEU A 120 18.90 11.45 -5.40
C LEU A 120 18.39 12.64 -4.57
N GLY A 121 18.84 12.82 -3.32
CA GLY A 121 18.46 13.92 -2.44
C GLY A 121 17.14 13.69 -1.67
N PHE A 122 16.62 12.48 -1.63
CA PHE A 122 15.39 12.11 -0.91
C PHE A 122 15.70 11.41 0.41
N LYS A 123 14.73 11.35 1.32
CA LYS A 123 14.78 10.42 2.45
C LYS A 123 14.66 8.97 1.96
N VAL A 124 14.97 8.03 2.82
CA VAL A 124 14.80 6.60 2.54
C VAL A 124 13.33 6.26 2.24
N ASP A 125 12.41 6.96 2.91
CA ASP A 125 10.96 6.85 2.72
C ASP A 125 10.30 8.22 2.95
N GLU A 126 9.59 8.74 1.93
CA GLU A 126 8.85 10.01 1.98
C GLU A 126 7.35 9.80 2.15
N ARG A 127 6.89 8.55 2.29
CA ARG A 127 5.46 8.26 2.39
C ARG A 127 4.88 8.78 3.70
N THR A 128 3.63 9.25 3.58
CA THR A 128 2.77 9.59 4.70
C THR A 128 1.49 8.74 4.66
N TYR A 129 0.75 8.71 5.75
CA TYR A 129 -0.46 7.88 5.85
C TYR A 129 -1.66 8.66 6.38
N GLU A 130 -1.57 9.99 6.47
CA GLU A 130 -2.65 10.88 6.88
C GLU A 130 -3.89 10.73 5.99
N ASP A 131 -3.68 10.62 4.67
CA ASP A 131 -4.78 10.42 3.72
C ASP A 131 -5.49 9.08 3.97
N ALA A 132 -4.76 8.04 4.37
CA ALA A 132 -5.38 6.77 4.74
C ALA A 132 -6.28 6.91 5.97
N LEU A 133 -5.87 7.68 6.97
CA LEU A 133 -6.69 7.96 8.15
C LEU A 133 -7.93 8.76 7.78
N MET A 134 -7.80 9.79 6.93
CA MET A 134 -8.94 10.58 6.46
C MET A 134 -9.95 9.73 5.68
N ILE A 135 -9.47 8.85 4.79
CA ILE A 135 -10.32 7.92 4.04
C ILE A 135 -11.07 6.97 4.97
N LEU A 136 -10.38 6.37 5.95
CA LEU A 136 -11.02 5.44 6.88
C LEU A 136 -12.09 6.13 7.73
N ARG A 137 -11.85 7.37 8.17
CA ARG A 137 -12.86 8.18 8.88
C ARG A 137 -14.08 8.50 8.01
N ASP A 138 -13.88 8.88 6.75
CA ASP A 138 -14.97 9.14 5.81
C ASP A 138 -15.82 7.88 5.52
N LEU A 139 -15.19 6.71 5.59
CA LEU A 139 -15.87 5.42 5.47
C LEU A 139 -16.54 4.96 6.79
N GLY A 140 -16.37 5.70 7.89
CA GLY A 140 -16.88 5.32 9.22
C GLY A 140 -16.17 4.11 9.83
N ILE A 141 -14.92 3.84 9.42
CA ILE A 141 -14.14 2.69 9.88
C ILE A 141 -13.20 3.15 11.00
N HIS A 142 -13.47 2.72 12.23
CA HIS A 142 -12.70 3.07 13.43
C HIS A 142 -11.90 1.89 14.02
N ARG A 143 -12.17 0.65 13.57
CA ARG A 143 -11.45 -0.54 13.99
C ARG A 143 -11.07 -1.39 12.79
N ILE A 144 -9.78 -1.77 12.72
CA ILE A 144 -9.25 -2.48 11.55
C ILE A 144 -8.41 -3.71 11.92
N ASN A 145 -8.46 -4.70 11.05
CA ASN A 145 -7.44 -5.73 10.94
C ASN A 145 -6.50 -5.36 9.77
N LEU A 146 -5.30 -4.92 10.08
CA LEU A 146 -4.40 -4.33 9.09
C LEU A 146 -3.50 -5.38 8.43
N LEU A 147 -3.68 -5.55 7.10
CA LEU A 147 -2.80 -6.37 6.26
C LEU A 147 -1.50 -5.62 5.99
N THR A 148 -0.45 -5.88 6.76
CA THR A 148 0.85 -5.22 6.57
C THR A 148 1.99 -5.99 7.23
N ASN A 149 3.20 -5.82 6.67
CA ASN A 149 4.47 -6.19 7.30
C ASN A 149 5.36 -4.95 7.53
N ASN A 150 4.88 -3.74 7.17
CA ASN A 150 5.61 -2.49 7.37
C ASN A 150 5.28 -1.90 8.75
N PRO A 151 6.26 -1.75 9.66
CA PRO A 151 6.04 -1.15 10.98
C PRO A 151 5.60 0.33 10.91
N ASP A 152 6.02 1.08 9.89
CA ASP A 152 5.66 2.50 9.78
C ASP A 152 4.16 2.67 9.46
N LYS A 153 3.56 1.70 8.72
CA LYS A 153 2.11 1.69 8.54
C LYS A 153 1.35 1.43 9.83
N ILE A 154 1.94 0.70 10.78
CA ILE A 154 1.35 0.48 12.09
C ILE A 154 1.48 1.75 12.94
N LYS A 155 2.68 2.33 13.00
CA LYS A 155 2.96 3.57 13.75
C LYS A 155 2.10 4.76 13.32
N ALA A 156 1.68 4.82 12.06
CA ALA A 156 0.79 5.88 11.57
C ALA A 156 -0.56 5.95 12.32
N PHE A 157 -0.93 4.89 13.03
CA PHE A 157 -2.16 4.81 13.81
C PHE A 157 -1.98 5.11 15.31
N ASP A 158 -0.74 5.20 15.82
CA ASP A 158 -0.45 5.30 17.26
C ASP A 158 -1.16 6.48 17.97
N ASN A 159 -1.36 7.60 17.25
CA ASN A 159 -2.02 8.79 17.78
C ASN A 159 -3.35 9.10 17.06
N SER A 160 -3.97 8.07 16.43
CA SER A 160 -5.23 8.24 15.74
C SER A 160 -6.41 7.68 16.54
N ASP A 161 -7.62 8.05 16.13
CA ASP A 161 -8.87 7.51 16.62
C ASP A 161 -9.26 6.16 15.97
N ILE A 162 -8.40 5.63 15.11
CA ILE A 162 -8.58 4.33 14.45
C ILE A 162 -7.74 3.28 15.14
N ILE A 163 -8.36 2.22 15.61
CA ILE A 163 -7.73 1.16 16.39
C ILE A 163 -7.32 0.00 15.48
N ILE A 164 -6.07 -0.41 15.53
CA ILE A 164 -5.61 -1.66 14.93
C ILE A 164 -5.85 -2.79 15.95
N ASP A 165 -6.89 -3.59 15.73
CA ASP A 165 -7.16 -4.76 16.56
C ASP A 165 -6.12 -5.86 16.34
N LYS A 166 -5.75 -6.07 15.08
CA LYS A 166 -4.80 -7.11 14.71
C LYS A 166 -3.98 -6.70 13.47
N ARG A 167 -2.66 -6.92 13.53
CA ARG A 167 -1.83 -6.99 12.34
C ARG A 167 -1.97 -8.37 11.71
N ILE A 168 -2.26 -8.41 10.41
CA ILE A 168 -2.26 -9.65 9.62
C ILE A 168 -1.05 -9.62 8.69
N SER A 169 -0.22 -10.65 8.76
CA SER A 169 0.94 -10.79 7.86
C SER A 169 0.49 -10.97 6.42
N LEU A 170 1.18 -10.30 5.51
CA LEU A 170 0.96 -10.42 4.07
C LEU A 170 2.31 -10.72 3.41
N GLU A 171 2.72 -11.97 3.53
CA GLU A 171 3.99 -12.44 2.98
C GLU A 171 3.79 -13.15 1.65
N ILE A 172 4.67 -12.84 0.72
CA ILE A 172 4.78 -13.49 -0.58
C ILE A 172 6.14 -14.19 -0.59
N ALA A 173 6.15 -15.44 -1.02
CA ALA A 173 7.38 -16.20 -1.13
C ALA A 173 8.40 -15.45 -2.01
N PRO A 174 9.65 -15.26 -1.54
CA PRO A 174 10.66 -14.55 -2.32
C PRO A 174 11.01 -15.33 -3.58
N VAL A 175 11.20 -14.59 -4.66
CA VAL A 175 11.81 -15.12 -5.89
C VAL A 175 13.28 -14.68 -5.97
N ARG A 176 14.08 -15.33 -6.84
CA ARG A 176 15.52 -15.03 -6.96
C ARG A 176 15.79 -13.53 -7.19
N SER A 177 14.98 -12.89 -8.01
CA SER A 177 15.16 -11.48 -8.42
C SER A 177 14.78 -10.44 -7.35
N ASN A 178 13.96 -10.78 -6.34
CA ASN A 178 13.55 -9.85 -5.28
C ASN A 178 14.10 -10.22 -3.89
N ARG A 179 14.82 -11.32 -3.74
CA ARG A 179 15.34 -11.78 -2.43
C ARG A 179 16.16 -10.70 -1.74
N TYR A 180 17.13 -10.12 -2.44
CA TYR A 180 17.96 -9.04 -1.90
C TYR A 180 17.15 -7.81 -1.48
N TYR A 181 16.15 -7.43 -2.27
CA TYR A 181 15.23 -6.33 -1.94
C TYR A 181 14.43 -6.61 -0.66
N LEU A 182 13.92 -7.83 -0.48
CA LEU A 182 13.18 -8.23 0.72
C LEU A 182 14.08 -8.30 1.95
N GLU A 183 15.32 -8.79 1.79
CA GLU A 183 16.34 -8.77 2.85
C GLU A 183 16.68 -7.34 3.29
N THR A 184 16.82 -6.41 2.35
CA THR A 184 17.00 -4.98 2.63
C THR A 184 15.83 -4.39 3.38
N LYS A 185 14.59 -4.69 2.96
CA LYS A 185 13.38 -4.29 3.71
C LYS A 185 13.40 -4.79 5.15
N LYS A 186 13.75 -6.05 5.37
CA LYS A 186 13.83 -6.64 6.71
C LYS A 186 14.92 -5.97 7.55
N ARG A 187 16.14 -5.87 7.02
CA ARG A 187 17.33 -5.43 7.76
C ARG A 187 17.35 -3.93 8.02
N ILE A 188 17.05 -3.12 6.99
CA ILE A 188 17.20 -1.66 7.05
C ILE A 188 15.89 -0.97 7.44
N MET A 189 14.76 -1.47 6.95
CA MET A 189 13.46 -0.84 7.16
C MET A 189 12.61 -1.53 8.23
N GLY A 190 13.15 -2.53 8.92
CA GLY A 190 12.46 -3.21 10.02
C GLY A 190 11.19 -3.98 9.63
N HIS A 191 11.01 -4.34 8.36
CA HIS A 191 9.83 -5.08 7.93
C HIS A 191 9.72 -6.44 8.62
N LEU A 192 8.52 -6.78 9.05
CA LEU A 192 8.18 -8.00 9.77
C LEU A 192 8.00 -9.16 8.76
N LEU A 193 9.11 -9.66 8.23
CA LEU A 193 9.15 -10.72 7.22
C LEU A 193 9.83 -11.98 7.77
N ASP A 194 9.25 -13.15 7.49
CA ASP A 194 9.88 -14.45 7.71
C ASP A 194 10.40 -14.98 6.34
N LEU A 195 11.64 -14.60 6.01
CA LEU A 195 12.29 -14.98 4.76
C LEU A 195 12.93 -16.37 4.91
N LYS A 196 12.10 -17.42 4.86
CA LYS A 196 12.56 -18.81 4.81
C LYS A 196 12.95 -19.23 3.40
#